data_d218b28ecc53e2da39d1bf7a2cbca097
#
_entry.id   d218b28ecc53e2da39d1bf7a2cbca097
#
_cell.length_a   1.000
_cell.length_b   1.000
_cell.length_c   1.000
_cell.angle_alpha   90.00
_cell.angle_beta   90.00
_cell.angle_gamma   90.00
#
_symmetry.space_group_name_H-M   'P 1'
#
loop_
_entity.id
_entity.type
_entity.pdbx_description
1 polymer ?
#
loop_
_entity_poly.entity_id
_entity_poly.type
_entity_poly.pdbx_seq_one_letter_code
_entity_poly.pdbx_strand_id
1 'polypeptide(L)'
;MIKFNLENKAGAFKILNATNGGPWHKRHATDQYRSNFNDYKAARFPYSRTHDSGLVDAYGGPYSHDISKIFRNFDADENDPASYDFACTDESLLCTLEAGTKIFFRLGGTTACFLI
;
A
#
# COMPACT_ATOMS: atom_id res chain seq x y z
N MET A 1 -40.34 -0.96 -12.41
CA MET A 1 -39.38 -1.99 -12.85
C MET A 1 -38.35 -1.32 -13.72
N ILE A 2 -37.08 -1.43 -13.35
CA ILE A 2 -35.93 -0.88 -14.14
C ILE A 2 -35.58 -1.92 -15.19
N LYS A 3 -35.56 -1.51 -16.47
CA LYS A 3 -35.15 -2.39 -17.59
C LYS A 3 -33.76 -1.97 -18.07
N PHE A 4 -32.85 -2.91 -18.14
CA PHE A 4 -31.52 -2.71 -18.73
C PHE A 4 -31.49 -3.28 -20.14
N ASN A 5 -31.00 -2.50 -21.10
CA ASN A 5 -30.72 -3.00 -22.45
C ASN A 5 -29.21 -3.17 -22.61
N LEU A 6 -28.74 -4.40 -22.58
CA LEU A 6 -27.31 -4.75 -22.68
C LEU A 6 -26.74 -4.56 -24.09
N GLU A 7 -27.59 -4.40 -25.09
CA GLU A 7 -27.17 -4.15 -26.48
C GLU A 7 -26.86 -2.68 -26.74
N ASN A 8 -27.39 -1.80 -25.90
CA ASN A 8 -27.20 -0.36 -26.04
C ASN A 8 -25.93 0.09 -25.32
N LYS A 9 -24.81 0.09 -26.02
CA LYS A 9 -23.51 0.53 -25.49
C LYS A 9 -23.45 2.05 -25.43
N ALA A 10 -23.60 2.62 -24.25
CA ALA A 10 -23.51 4.07 -24.00
C ALA A 10 -22.07 4.58 -23.82
N GLY A 11 -21.08 3.68 -23.71
CA GLY A 11 -19.67 4.03 -23.53
C GLY A 11 -18.87 2.89 -22.90
N ALA A 12 -17.59 3.17 -22.62
CA ALA A 12 -16.72 2.28 -21.89
C ALA A 12 -16.48 2.84 -20.48
N PHE A 13 -16.58 1.97 -19.49
CA PHE A 13 -16.17 2.33 -18.12
C PHE A 13 -14.65 2.44 -18.03
N LYS A 14 -14.16 3.44 -17.31
CA LYS A 14 -12.77 3.43 -16.87
C LYS A 14 -12.54 2.23 -15.95
N ILE A 15 -11.33 1.69 -15.98
CA ILE A 15 -10.94 0.61 -15.09
C ILE A 15 -11.02 1.13 -13.65
N LEU A 16 -11.89 0.52 -12.82
CA LEU A 16 -12.13 0.90 -11.43
C LEU A 16 -11.64 -0.17 -10.43
N ASN A 17 -11.05 -1.26 -10.92
CA ASN A 17 -10.56 -2.37 -10.11
C ASN A 17 -9.21 -2.04 -9.47
N ALA A 18 -9.19 -1.07 -8.57
CA ALA A 18 -8.05 -0.72 -7.74
C ALA A 18 -8.18 -1.33 -6.34
N THR A 19 -7.08 -1.39 -5.61
CA THR A 19 -7.06 -1.92 -4.25
C THR A 19 -6.50 -0.91 -3.25
N ASN A 20 -6.81 -1.10 -1.98
CA ASN A 20 -6.13 -0.49 -0.85
C ASN A 20 -5.08 -1.46 -0.31
N GLY A 21 -3.83 -1.01 -0.26
CA GLY A 21 -2.71 -1.84 0.14
C GLY A 21 -2.20 -2.75 -0.98
N GLY A 22 -0.91 -3.03 -0.92
CA GLY A 22 -0.22 -3.92 -1.84
C GLY A 22 -0.30 -5.38 -1.39
N PRO A 23 0.32 -6.28 -2.16
CA PRO A 23 0.41 -7.69 -1.82
C PRO A 23 1.45 -7.94 -0.73
N TRP A 24 1.36 -9.12 -0.11
CA TRP A 24 2.40 -9.68 0.72
C TRP A 24 3.36 -10.50 -0.11
N HIS A 25 4.63 -10.17 -0.06
CA HIS A 25 5.64 -11.00 -0.70
C HIS A 25 5.82 -12.31 0.06
N LYS A 26 6.03 -13.42 -0.68
CA LYS A 26 6.20 -14.77 -0.11
C LYS A 26 7.36 -14.88 0.89
N ARG A 27 8.38 -14.01 0.81
CA ARG A 27 9.49 -13.97 1.75
C ARG A 27 9.09 -13.58 3.17
N HIS A 28 7.91 -12.96 3.32
CA HIS A 28 7.33 -12.61 4.61
C HIS A 28 6.26 -13.60 5.06
N ALA A 29 6.02 -14.65 4.26
CA ALA A 29 5.10 -15.70 4.66
C ALA A 29 5.66 -16.49 5.85
N THR A 30 4.83 -16.69 6.84
CA THR A 30 5.12 -17.53 8.01
C THR A 30 4.09 -18.66 8.08
N ASP A 31 4.23 -19.57 9.03
CA ASP A 31 3.21 -20.61 9.28
C ASP A 31 1.84 -20.00 9.59
N GLN A 32 1.83 -18.79 10.12
CA GLN A 32 0.62 -18.05 10.50
C GLN A 32 0.08 -17.18 9.35
N TYR A 33 0.95 -16.67 8.48
CA TYR A 33 0.59 -15.76 7.41
C TYR A 33 1.04 -16.28 6.05
N ARG A 34 0.07 -16.48 5.15
CA ARG A 34 0.36 -16.89 3.77
C ARG A 34 0.51 -15.68 2.87
N SER A 35 1.49 -15.75 1.97
CA SER A 35 1.62 -14.74 0.93
C SER A 35 0.44 -14.79 -0.04
N ASN A 36 -0.10 -13.63 -0.38
CA ASN A 36 -1.11 -13.46 -1.42
C ASN A 36 -0.52 -12.87 -2.72
N PHE A 37 0.81 -12.84 -2.82
CA PHE A 37 1.50 -12.16 -3.92
C PHE A 37 1.09 -12.70 -5.30
N ASN A 38 1.03 -14.01 -5.46
CA ASN A 38 0.69 -14.64 -6.74
C ASN A 38 -0.77 -14.37 -7.14
N ASP A 39 -1.69 -14.43 -6.19
CA ASP A 39 -3.11 -14.15 -6.43
C ASP A 39 -3.32 -12.68 -6.78
N TYR A 40 -2.63 -11.79 -6.06
CA TYR A 40 -2.66 -10.36 -6.32
C TYR A 40 -2.12 -10.05 -7.72
N LYS A 41 -0.99 -10.63 -8.10
CA LYS A 41 -0.39 -10.50 -9.43
C LYS A 41 -1.31 -11.04 -10.53
N ALA A 42 -1.96 -12.17 -10.29
CA ALA A 42 -2.93 -12.76 -11.21
C ALA A 42 -4.18 -11.88 -11.39
N ALA A 43 -4.61 -11.18 -10.35
CA ALA A 43 -5.75 -10.27 -10.39
C ALA A 43 -5.52 -9.02 -11.25
N ARG A 44 -4.25 -8.69 -11.57
CA ARG A 44 -3.85 -7.59 -12.47
C ARG A 44 -4.48 -6.24 -12.10
N PHE A 45 -4.44 -5.88 -10.81
CA PHE A 45 -4.89 -4.57 -10.40
C PHE A 45 -4.03 -3.47 -11.02
N PRO A 46 -4.61 -2.51 -11.75
CA PRO A 46 -3.84 -1.46 -12.41
C PRO A 46 -3.23 -0.47 -11.41
N TYR A 47 -3.90 -0.26 -10.28
CA TYR A 47 -3.49 0.68 -9.24
C TYR A 47 -3.72 0.11 -7.84
N SER A 48 -2.78 0.42 -6.96
CA SER A 48 -2.92 0.24 -5.51
C SER A 48 -2.67 1.57 -4.81
N ARG A 49 -3.58 1.94 -3.93
CA ARG A 49 -3.37 3.07 -3.02
C ARG A 49 -2.63 2.56 -1.79
N THR A 50 -1.59 3.28 -1.35
CA THR A 50 -0.98 2.98 -0.07
C THR A 50 -1.97 3.28 1.06
N HIS A 51 -2.06 2.37 2.01
CA HIS A 51 -2.92 2.52 3.18
C HIS A 51 -2.18 2.00 4.39
N ASP A 52 -2.59 2.47 5.57
CA ASP A 52 -2.18 1.90 6.85
C ASP A 52 -2.36 0.39 6.72
N SER A 53 -1.27 -0.31 6.59
CA SER A 53 -1.38 -1.73 6.34
C SER A 53 -1.63 -2.44 7.65
N GLY A 54 -2.67 -3.26 7.71
CA GLY A 54 -2.82 -4.24 8.77
C GLY A 54 -1.75 -5.34 8.73
N LEU A 55 -0.75 -5.19 7.86
CA LEU A 55 0.38 -6.09 7.62
C LEU A 55 1.57 -5.75 8.51
N VAL A 56 1.24 -5.36 9.69
CA VAL A 56 2.08 -4.84 10.75
C VAL A 56 3.32 -5.66 10.98
N ASP A 57 3.18 -6.97 11.02
CA ASP A 57 4.27 -7.85 11.46
C ASP A 57 5.16 -8.29 10.31
N ALA A 58 4.62 -8.40 9.10
CA ALA A 58 5.37 -8.85 7.94
C ALA A 58 6.38 -7.82 7.41
N TYR A 59 6.13 -6.53 7.67
CA TYR A 59 6.97 -5.43 7.24
C TYR A 59 7.62 -4.66 8.40
N GLY A 60 7.77 -5.30 9.55
CA GLY A 60 8.48 -4.72 10.69
C GLY A 60 7.68 -3.70 11.48
N GLY A 61 6.37 -3.73 11.40
CA GLY A 61 5.49 -2.94 12.24
C GLY A 61 4.38 -2.18 11.51
N PRO A 62 3.45 -1.59 12.28
CA PRO A 62 2.31 -0.89 11.75
C PRO A 62 2.74 0.29 10.89
N TYR A 63 2.00 0.51 9.83
CA TYR A 63 2.06 1.76 9.09
C TYR A 63 3.38 2.04 8.37
N SER A 64 3.86 1.08 7.57
CA SER A 64 5.10 1.19 6.80
C SER A 64 5.20 2.44 5.91
N HIS A 65 4.07 3.09 5.63
CA HIS A 65 3.98 4.33 4.85
C HIS A 65 3.68 5.56 5.70
N ASP A 66 3.73 5.43 7.02
CA ASP A 66 3.47 6.52 7.94
C ASP A 66 4.75 7.31 8.21
N ILE A 67 4.62 8.62 8.35
CA ILE A 67 5.74 9.51 8.67
C ILE A 67 6.45 9.09 9.96
N SER A 68 5.72 8.59 10.94
CA SER A 68 6.27 8.10 12.21
C SER A 68 7.22 6.90 12.05
N LYS A 69 7.16 6.20 10.91
CA LYS A 69 8.07 5.10 10.59
C LYS A 69 9.24 5.54 9.73
N ILE A 70 9.02 6.53 8.90
CA ILE A 70 10.03 7.10 8.00
C ILE A 70 10.91 8.08 8.76
N PHE A 71 10.31 9.00 9.52
CA PHE A 71 10.98 10.00 10.35
C PHE A 71 10.68 9.71 11.81
N ARG A 72 11.48 8.82 12.41
CA ARG A 72 11.18 8.24 13.73
C ARG A 72 11.48 9.15 14.92
N ASN A 73 12.41 10.06 14.74
CA ASN A 73 12.81 11.05 15.77
C ASN A 73 12.43 12.44 15.29
N PHE A 74 11.37 12.99 15.86
CA PHE A 74 10.85 14.29 15.47
C PHE A 74 11.70 15.48 15.98
N ASP A 75 12.68 15.22 16.84
CA ASP A 75 13.69 16.20 17.28
C ASP A 75 14.95 16.18 16.39
N ALA A 76 15.01 15.29 15.41
CA ALA A 76 16.12 15.21 14.47
C ALA A 76 16.06 16.34 13.43
N ASP A 77 17.22 16.62 12.81
CA ASP A 77 17.28 17.59 11.71
C ASP A 77 16.53 17.05 10.47
N GLU A 78 15.49 17.76 10.07
CA GLU A 78 14.66 17.44 8.91
C GLU A 78 15.40 17.57 7.57
N ASN A 79 16.52 18.29 7.55
CA ASN A 79 17.37 18.46 6.37
C ASN A 79 18.44 17.38 6.27
N ASP A 80 18.65 16.57 7.31
CA ASP A 80 19.59 15.47 7.28
C ASP A 80 18.93 14.20 6.70
N PRO A 81 19.39 13.69 5.55
CA PRO A 81 18.87 12.44 4.98
C PRO A 81 18.98 11.23 5.93
N ALA A 82 19.94 11.25 6.87
CA ALA A 82 20.09 10.17 7.85
C ALA A 82 18.95 10.13 8.89
N SER A 83 18.14 11.18 8.97
CA SER A 83 16.95 11.23 9.84
C SER A 83 15.79 10.38 9.30
N TYR A 84 15.89 9.86 8.08
CA TYR A 84 14.82 9.13 7.39
C TYR A 84 15.17 7.65 7.21
N ASP A 85 14.19 6.79 7.48
CA ASP A 85 14.30 5.34 7.25
C ASP A 85 13.17 4.88 6.32
N PHE A 86 13.49 4.70 5.04
CA PHE A 86 12.55 4.24 4.03
C PHE A 86 12.53 2.72 3.82
N ALA A 87 13.32 1.95 4.55
CA ALA A 87 13.52 0.53 4.28
C ALA A 87 12.20 -0.27 4.18
N CYS A 88 11.32 -0.11 5.17
CA CYS A 88 10.01 -0.78 5.16
C CYS A 88 9.08 -0.26 4.08
N THR A 89 9.12 1.04 3.82
CA THR A 89 8.30 1.69 2.79
C THR A 89 8.71 1.21 1.41
N ASP A 90 9.99 1.24 1.11
CA ASP A 90 10.56 0.81 -0.18
C ASP A 90 10.23 -0.66 -0.44
N GLU A 91 10.38 -1.52 0.54
CA GLU A 91 10.07 -2.93 0.41
C GLU A 91 8.60 -3.16 0.05
N SER A 92 7.68 -2.47 0.69
CA SER A 92 6.24 -2.55 0.43
C SER A 92 5.89 -2.04 -0.97
N LEU A 93 6.49 -0.90 -1.38
CA LEU A 93 6.27 -0.31 -2.69
C LEU A 93 6.85 -1.19 -3.81
N LEU A 94 8.07 -1.70 -3.63
CA LEU A 94 8.72 -2.59 -4.59
C LEU A 94 7.93 -3.87 -4.79
N CYS A 95 7.40 -4.46 -3.72
CA CYS A 95 6.54 -5.64 -3.81
C CYS A 95 5.29 -5.38 -4.67
N THR A 96 4.67 -4.21 -4.51
CA THR A 96 3.50 -3.80 -5.30
C THR A 96 3.86 -3.61 -6.78
N LEU A 97 4.99 -2.97 -7.06
CA LEU A 97 5.50 -2.77 -8.43
C LEU A 97 5.88 -4.10 -9.09
N GLU A 98 6.50 -5.02 -8.35
CA GLU A 98 6.84 -6.37 -8.83
C GLU A 98 5.59 -7.17 -9.22
N ALA A 99 4.48 -6.93 -8.55
CA ALA A 99 3.18 -7.51 -8.93
C ALA A 99 2.59 -6.90 -10.21
N GLY A 100 3.21 -5.86 -10.78
CA GLY A 100 2.77 -5.17 -11.99
C GLY A 100 1.71 -4.08 -11.73
N THR A 101 1.56 -3.65 -10.49
CA THR A 101 0.56 -2.67 -10.06
C THR A 101 1.20 -1.31 -9.87
N LYS A 102 0.59 -0.26 -10.42
CA LYS A 102 1.02 1.13 -10.18
C LYS A 102 0.60 1.60 -8.81
N ILE A 103 1.38 2.49 -8.22
CA ILE A 103 1.16 2.98 -6.87
C ILE A 103 0.52 4.37 -6.91
N PHE A 104 -0.56 4.51 -6.15
CA PHE A 104 -1.10 5.79 -5.74
C PHE A 104 -0.67 6.04 -4.30
N PHE A 105 0.43 6.78 -4.13
CA PHE A 105 1.00 7.01 -2.81
C PHE A 105 0.17 8.00 -2.01
N ARG A 106 -0.30 7.57 -0.85
CA ARG A 106 -0.96 8.44 0.13
C ARG A 106 0.09 8.97 1.09
N LEU A 107 0.25 10.28 1.13
CA LEU A 107 1.06 10.95 2.13
C LEU A 107 0.27 11.04 3.45
N GLY A 108 0.92 10.64 4.52
CA GLY A 108 0.47 10.89 5.88
C GLY A 108 -0.45 9.83 6.48
N GLY A 109 -0.16 9.53 7.72
CA GLY A 109 -1.07 9.09 8.76
C GLY A 109 -1.19 10.20 9.78
N THR A 110 -2.27 10.22 10.53
CA THR A 110 -2.39 11.14 11.66
C THR A 110 -1.50 10.64 12.77
N THR A 111 -0.46 11.37 13.08
CA THR A 111 0.31 11.11 14.30
C THR A 111 -0.53 11.58 15.48
N ALA A 112 -1.31 10.70 16.07
CA ALA A 112 -2.11 10.99 17.25
C ALA A 112 -1.25 11.39 18.49
N CYS A 113 0.07 11.37 18.35
CA CYS A 113 1.03 11.66 19.42
C CYS A 113 1.37 13.15 19.59
N PHE A 114 0.81 14.05 18.79
CA PHE A 114 1.16 15.48 18.84
C PHE A 114 0.12 16.38 19.50
N LEU A 115 -0.83 15.79 20.21
CA LEU A 115 -1.73 16.57 21.06
C LEU A 115 -1.34 16.41 22.54
N ILE A 116 -0.13 16.85 22.88
CA ILE A 116 0.23 17.13 24.27
C ILE A 116 0.76 18.56 24.32
#